data_98d56dac8eed90614f6cd27584adb8c6
#
_entry.id   98d56dac8eed90614f6cd27584adb8c6
#
_cell.length_a   1.000
_cell.length_b   1.000
_cell.length_c   1.000
_cell.angle_alpha   90.00
_cell.angle_beta   90.00
_cell.angle_gamma   90.00
#
_symmetry.space_group_name_H-M   'P 1'
#
loop_
_entity.id
_entity.type
_entity.pdbx_description
1 polymer ?
#
loop_
_entity_poly.entity_id
_entity_poly.type
_entity_poly.pdbx_seq_one_letter_code
_entity_poly.pdbx_strand_id
1 'polypeptide(L)'
;MKSQLFGYILMAFVIAVCIKMFIDSDYYNLSCIVSTVDGNKYCVRVKDDLKHQETVDLLAKVTNKCKKIVSYMGSNYGNRENVKKLVKNFNPKKVKEILPTSEFTAYSENKGEKLAFCTTTQKNGGSLIDENTLTFVALHELSHIMTKSIGHTDEFWNNFKFV
;
A
#
# COMPACT_ATOMS: atom_id res chain seq x y z
N MET A 1 -23.17 -37.46 -23.72
CA MET A 1 -23.96 -36.30 -23.31
C MET A 1 -23.60 -35.79 -21.90
N LYS A 2 -23.65 -36.59 -20.81
CA LYS A 2 -23.34 -36.12 -19.44
C LYS A 2 -21.90 -35.60 -19.26
N SER A 3 -20.90 -36.20 -19.89
CA SER A 3 -19.49 -35.79 -19.83
C SER A 3 -19.23 -34.46 -20.51
N GLN A 4 -19.88 -34.18 -21.65
CA GLN A 4 -19.74 -32.89 -22.34
C GLN A 4 -20.42 -31.76 -21.59
N LEU A 5 -21.59 -32.01 -20.98
CA LEU A 5 -22.27 -31.03 -20.11
C LEU A 5 -21.41 -30.63 -18.92
N PHE A 6 -20.76 -31.60 -18.28
CA PHE A 6 -19.82 -31.31 -17.17
C PHE A 6 -18.64 -30.45 -17.63
N GLY A 7 -18.08 -30.71 -18.82
CA GLY A 7 -17.00 -29.90 -19.40
C GLY A 7 -17.44 -28.44 -19.65
N TYR A 8 -18.63 -28.20 -20.15
CA TYR A 8 -19.15 -26.85 -20.35
C TYR A 8 -19.40 -26.11 -19.05
N ILE A 9 -19.93 -26.78 -18.02
CA ILE A 9 -20.14 -26.19 -16.68
C ILE A 9 -18.80 -25.80 -16.06
N LEU A 10 -17.79 -26.67 -16.11
CA LEU A 10 -16.46 -26.38 -15.59
C LEU A 10 -15.83 -25.19 -16.31
N MET A 11 -15.92 -25.14 -17.64
CA MET A 11 -15.38 -24.03 -18.43
C MET A 11 -16.08 -22.71 -18.09
N ALA A 12 -17.39 -22.69 -17.96
CA ALA A 12 -18.16 -21.51 -17.56
C ALA A 12 -17.75 -21.03 -16.16
N PHE A 13 -17.55 -21.94 -15.22
CA PHE A 13 -17.08 -21.61 -13.87
C PHE A 13 -15.68 -20.98 -13.88
N VAL A 14 -14.72 -21.55 -14.63
CA VAL A 14 -13.37 -21.00 -14.75
C VAL A 14 -13.40 -19.59 -15.36
N ILE A 15 -14.19 -19.40 -16.44
CA ILE A 15 -14.36 -18.08 -17.05
C ILE A 15 -14.94 -17.08 -16.06
N ALA A 16 -15.95 -17.44 -15.28
CA ALA A 16 -16.57 -16.57 -14.27
C ALA A 16 -15.55 -16.18 -13.17
N VAL A 17 -14.73 -17.13 -12.72
CA VAL A 17 -13.65 -16.86 -11.74
C VAL A 17 -12.60 -15.92 -12.35
N CYS A 18 -12.16 -16.14 -13.58
CA CYS A 18 -11.19 -15.27 -14.25
C CYS A 18 -11.75 -13.85 -14.43
N ILE A 19 -13.01 -13.71 -14.84
CA ILE A 19 -13.68 -12.40 -14.96
C ILE A 19 -13.73 -11.70 -13.60
N LYS A 20 -14.12 -12.42 -12.53
CA LYS A 20 -14.16 -11.86 -11.19
C LYS A 20 -12.77 -11.39 -10.73
N MET A 21 -11.75 -12.23 -10.87
CA MET A 21 -10.36 -11.87 -10.53
C MET A 21 -9.86 -10.66 -11.33
N PHE A 22 -10.29 -10.54 -12.59
CA PHE A 22 -9.92 -9.44 -13.48
C PHE A 22 -10.61 -8.13 -13.07
N ILE A 23 -11.91 -8.17 -12.72
CA ILE A 23 -12.68 -7.01 -12.22
C ILE A 23 -12.16 -6.54 -10.86
N ASP A 24 -11.80 -7.47 -9.97
CA ASP A 24 -11.26 -7.17 -8.64
C ASP A 24 -9.76 -6.78 -8.68
N SER A 25 -9.13 -6.79 -9.85
CA SER A 25 -7.72 -6.44 -9.99
C SER A 25 -7.46 -4.94 -9.81
N ASP A 26 -6.27 -4.59 -9.34
CA ASP A 26 -5.77 -3.20 -9.22
C ASP A 26 -5.92 -2.40 -10.53
N TYR A 27 -5.88 -3.08 -11.65
CA TYR A 27 -5.92 -2.49 -12.99
C TYR A 27 -7.19 -1.68 -13.29
N TYR A 28 -8.35 -2.13 -12.76
CA TYR A 28 -9.63 -1.45 -13.01
C TYR A 28 -10.01 -0.44 -11.93
N ASN A 29 -9.45 -0.59 -10.73
CA ASN A 29 -9.86 0.19 -9.57
C ASN A 29 -8.91 1.34 -9.24
N LEU A 30 -7.73 1.36 -9.86
CA LEU A 30 -6.72 2.39 -9.64
C LEU A 30 -6.35 3.10 -10.94
N SER A 31 -6.30 4.42 -10.90
CA SER A 31 -5.70 5.26 -11.93
C SER A 31 -4.36 5.79 -11.44
N CYS A 32 -3.36 5.81 -12.31
CA CYS A 32 -2.01 6.20 -11.95
C CYS A 32 -1.66 7.53 -12.64
N ILE A 33 -1.51 8.59 -11.86
CA ILE A 33 -1.11 9.92 -12.34
C ILE A 33 0.19 10.40 -11.67
N VAL A 34 0.77 11.44 -12.25
CA VAL A 34 2.03 12.02 -11.78
C VAL A 34 1.74 13.05 -10.69
N SER A 35 2.47 12.97 -9.56
CA SER A 35 2.40 13.96 -8.50
C SER A 35 3.06 15.27 -8.89
N THR A 36 2.45 16.39 -8.50
CA THR A 36 3.04 17.74 -8.62
C THR A 36 4.12 17.98 -7.57
N VAL A 37 4.17 17.18 -6.51
CA VAL A 37 5.10 17.33 -5.38
C VAL A 37 6.49 16.79 -5.68
N ASP A 38 6.58 15.63 -6.36
CA ASP A 38 7.86 14.94 -6.57
C ASP A 38 8.06 14.38 -7.98
N GLY A 39 7.10 14.57 -8.88
CA GLY A 39 7.16 14.09 -10.26
C GLY A 39 7.06 12.58 -10.42
N ASN A 40 6.82 11.84 -9.33
CA ASN A 40 6.65 10.39 -9.39
C ASN A 40 5.20 10.00 -9.67
N LYS A 41 5.02 8.81 -10.23
CA LYS A 41 3.70 8.25 -10.54
C LYS A 41 3.15 7.48 -9.35
N TYR A 42 1.92 7.82 -8.93
CA TYR A 42 1.19 7.12 -7.88
C TYR A 42 -0.14 6.61 -8.40
N CYS A 43 -0.54 5.42 -7.93
CA CYS A 43 -1.81 4.81 -8.33
C CYS A 43 -2.81 4.96 -7.19
N VAL A 44 -3.92 5.63 -7.50
CA VAL A 44 -4.99 5.94 -6.54
C VAL A 44 -6.35 5.57 -7.14
N ARG A 45 -7.36 5.42 -6.29
CA ARG A 45 -8.74 5.19 -6.73
C ARG A 45 -9.23 6.36 -7.57
N VAL A 46 -9.97 6.04 -8.63
CA VAL A 46 -10.59 7.06 -9.49
C VAL A 46 -11.58 7.87 -8.66
N LYS A 47 -11.42 9.20 -8.68
CA LYS A 47 -12.23 10.22 -8.00
C LYS A 47 -12.42 11.40 -8.96
N ASP A 48 -13.15 12.42 -8.51
CA ASP A 48 -13.18 13.72 -9.22
C ASP A 48 -11.74 14.24 -9.40
N ASP A 49 -11.45 14.87 -10.54
CA ASP A 49 -10.08 15.25 -10.97
C ASP A 49 -9.29 16.00 -9.88
N LEU A 50 -9.91 16.96 -9.18
CA LEU A 50 -9.26 17.72 -8.12
C LEU A 50 -8.87 16.82 -6.94
N LYS A 51 -9.80 15.99 -6.46
CA LYS A 51 -9.54 15.04 -5.36
C LYS A 51 -8.54 13.96 -5.76
N HIS A 52 -8.48 13.64 -7.06
CA HIS A 52 -7.53 12.68 -7.61
C HIS A 52 -6.10 13.19 -7.46
N GLN A 53 -5.85 14.44 -7.89
CA GLN A 53 -4.54 15.08 -7.77
C GLN A 53 -4.13 15.29 -6.31
N GLU A 54 -5.05 15.78 -5.46
CA GLU A 54 -4.79 15.96 -4.02
C GLU A 54 -4.39 14.64 -3.34
N THR A 55 -5.05 13.53 -3.70
CA THR A 55 -4.74 12.20 -3.16
C THR A 55 -3.34 11.73 -3.56
N VAL A 56 -2.97 11.93 -4.83
CA VAL A 56 -1.64 11.60 -5.35
C VAL A 56 -0.57 12.43 -4.67
N ASP A 57 -0.81 13.74 -4.51
CA ASP A 57 0.13 14.65 -3.86
C ASP A 57 0.28 14.36 -2.36
N LEU A 58 -0.78 13.93 -1.69
CA LEU A 58 -0.71 13.44 -0.30
C LEU A 58 0.18 12.18 -0.19
N LEU A 59 -0.01 11.19 -1.07
CA LEU A 59 0.85 10.00 -1.09
C LEU A 59 2.31 10.36 -1.37
N ALA A 60 2.56 11.29 -2.27
CA ALA A 60 3.90 11.77 -2.58
C ALA A 60 4.58 12.43 -1.38
N LYS A 61 3.87 13.32 -0.66
CA LYS A 61 4.37 13.97 0.56
C LYS A 61 4.75 12.95 1.63
N VAL A 62 3.86 11.98 1.90
CA VAL A 62 4.10 10.93 2.90
C VAL A 62 5.24 10.01 2.46
N THR A 63 5.29 9.62 1.17
CA THR A 63 6.40 8.82 0.63
C THR A 63 7.75 9.53 0.78
N ASN A 64 7.80 10.84 0.55
CA ASN A 64 9.01 11.63 0.72
C ASN A 64 9.44 11.73 2.19
N LYS A 65 8.50 11.81 3.14
CA LYS A 65 8.81 11.70 4.58
C LYS A 65 9.39 10.33 4.91
N CYS A 66 8.77 9.24 4.41
CA CYS A 66 9.30 7.88 4.59
C CYS A 66 10.72 7.73 4.05
N LYS A 67 11.00 8.24 2.82
CA LYS A 67 12.35 8.23 2.25
C LYS A 67 13.37 8.92 3.15
N LYS A 68 13.02 10.11 3.68
CA LYS A 68 13.91 10.86 4.59
C LYS A 68 14.20 10.07 5.87
N ILE A 69 13.18 9.47 6.47
CA ILE A 69 13.30 8.68 7.70
C ILE A 69 14.17 7.44 7.42
N VAL A 70 13.87 6.68 6.37
CA VAL A 70 14.65 5.47 6.01
C VAL A 70 16.10 5.81 5.73
N SER A 71 16.36 6.91 5.01
CA SER A 71 17.73 7.40 4.75
C SER A 71 18.45 7.79 6.04
N TYR A 72 17.80 8.55 6.91
CA TYR A 72 18.35 8.95 8.20
C TYR A 72 18.68 7.73 9.08
N MET A 73 17.75 6.78 9.17
CA MET A 73 17.97 5.56 9.95
C MET A 73 19.10 4.72 9.37
N GLY A 74 19.19 4.60 8.06
CA GLY A 74 20.28 3.90 7.39
C GLY A 74 21.65 4.52 7.68
N SER A 75 21.73 5.84 7.68
CA SER A 75 22.98 6.58 7.94
C SER A 75 23.40 6.52 9.41
N ASN A 76 22.48 6.60 10.35
CA ASN A 76 22.79 6.73 11.78
C ASN A 76 22.73 5.39 12.54
N TYR A 77 21.95 4.43 12.08
CA TYR A 77 21.67 3.15 12.76
C TYR A 77 21.84 1.93 11.85
N GLY A 78 22.53 2.09 10.72
CA GLY A 78 22.72 1.04 9.70
C GLY A 78 23.36 -0.26 10.19
N ASN A 79 23.98 -0.27 11.37
CA ASN A 79 24.52 -1.47 12.01
C ASN A 79 23.44 -2.41 12.58
N ARG A 80 22.23 -1.89 12.85
CA ARG A 80 21.13 -2.67 13.43
C ARG A 80 20.45 -3.54 12.36
N GLU A 81 20.20 -4.80 12.65
CA GLU A 81 19.59 -5.74 11.71
C GLU A 81 18.18 -5.32 11.26
N ASN A 82 17.37 -4.73 12.16
CA ASN A 82 16.06 -4.21 11.84
C ASN A 82 16.15 -3.02 10.85
N VAL A 83 17.14 -2.14 11.00
CA VAL A 83 17.37 -1.00 10.09
C VAL A 83 17.88 -1.48 8.73
N LYS A 84 18.79 -2.46 8.69
CA LYS A 84 19.22 -3.09 7.43
C LYS A 84 18.04 -3.64 6.62
N LYS A 85 17.09 -4.30 7.32
CA LYS A 85 15.87 -4.79 6.69
C LYS A 85 15.02 -3.66 6.11
N LEU A 86 14.82 -2.58 6.89
CA LEU A 86 14.06 -1.42 6.46
C LEU A 86 14.65 -0.83 5.18
N VAL A 87 15.95 -0.52 5.19
CA VAL A 87 16.66 0.08 4.06
C VAL A 87 16.63 -0.82 2.82
N LYS A 88 16.79 -2.14 3.01
CA LYS A 88 16.79 -3.12 1.92
C LYS A 88 15.42 -3.30 1.29
N ASN A 89 14.36 -3.32 2.10
CA ASN A 89 13.05 -3.78 1.67
C ASN A 89 12.08 -2.63 1.35
N PHE A 90 12.28 -1.42 1.89
CA PHE A 90 11.41 -0.30 1.59
C PHE A 90 11.50 0.10 0.12
N ASN A 91 10.36 0.01 -0.58
CA ASN A 91 10.26 0.38 -2.00
C ASN A 91 9.35 1.59 -2.20
N PRO A 92 9.91 2.82 -2.26
CA PRO A 92 9.10 4.04 -2.42
C PRO A 92 8.40 4.15 -3.78
N LYS A 93 8.77 3.33 -4.78
CA LYS A 93 8.13 3.31 -6.10
C LYS A 93 6.85 2.48 -6.13
N LYS A 94 6.60 1.70 -5.08
CA LYS A 94 5.42 0.82 -4.98
C LYS A 94 4.49 1.23 -3.83
N VAL A 95 4.36 2.54 -3.63
CA VAL A 95 3.36 3.12 -2.73
C VAL A 95 2.11 3.44 -3.55
N LYS A 96 0.93 3.01 -3.06
CA LYS A 96 -0.35 3.23 -3.72
C LYS A 96 -1.50 3.40 -2.74
N GLU A 97 -2.66 3.83 -3.25
CA GLU A 97 -3.90 3.79 -2.48
C GLU A 97 -4.43 2.35 -2.37
N ILE A 98 -5.03 2.04 -1.24
CA ILE A 98 -5.66 0.74 -0.99
C ILE A 98 -6.96 0.60 -1.81
N LEU A 99 -7.26 -0.61 -2.26
CA LEU A 99 -8.53 -0.90 -2.94
C LEU A 99 -9.72 -0.83 -1.97
N PRO A 100 -10.91 -0.42 -2.44
CA PRO A 100 -12.13 -0.40 -1.62
C PRO A 100 -12.50 -1.79 -1.08
N THR A 101 -12.18 -2.84 -1.83
CA THR A 101 -12.44 -4.25 -1.50
C THR A 101 -11.51 -4.81 -0.43
N SER A 102 -10.41 -4.12 -0.10
CA SER A 102 -9.47 -4.56 0.92
C SER A 102 -10.11 -4.57 2.32
N GLU A 103 -9.82 -5.58 3.11
CA GLU A 103 -10.22 -5.63 4.53
C GLU A 103 -9.39 -4.68 5.41
N PHE A 104 -8.20 -4.31 4.95
CA PHE A 104 -7.25 -3.46 5.68
C PHE A 104 -7.48 -1.97 5.39
N THR A 105 -7.02 -1.11 6.29
CA THR A 105 -6.90 0.34 6.08
C THR A 105 -5.51 0.76 5.60
N ALA A 106 -4.50 -0.04 5.92
CA ALA A 106 -3.16 0.02 5.38
C ALA A 106 -2.53 -1.37 5.43
N TYR A 107 -1.56 -1.63 4.58
CA TYR A 107 -0.77 -2.86 4.66
C TYR A 107 0.59 -2.72 3.97
N SER A 108 1.54 -3.52 4.45
CA SER A 108 2.83 -3.78 3.82
C SER A 108 2.83 -5.20 3.24
N GLU A 109 2.95 -5.33 1.93
CA GLU A 109 3.06 -6.63 1.26
C GLU A 109 4.53 -7.08 1.25
N ASN A 110 4.76 -8.37 1.54
CA ASN A 110 6.09 -8.98 1.54
C ASN A 110 7.15 -8.16 2.31
N LYS A 111 6.77 -7.61 3.48
CA LYS A 111 7.69 -6.82 4.32
C LYS A 111 8.34 -5.63 3.59
N GLY A 112 7.55 -4.87 2.82
CA GLY A 112 7.98 -3.60 2.23
C GLY A 112 8.08 -3.58 0.71
N GLU A 113 7.84 -4.70 0.04
CA GLU A 113 7.80 -4.72 -1.42
C GLU A 113 6.76 -3.74 -1.98
N LYS A 114 5.60 -3.64 -1.33
CA LYS A 114 4.53 -2.70 -1.67
C LYS A 114 3.87 -2.18 -0.39
N LEU A 115 3.57 -0.88 -0.38
CA LEU A 115 2.80 -0.22 0.67
C LEU A 115 1.49 0.30 0.09
N ALA A 116 0.39 0.03 0.77
CA ALA A 116 -0.92 0.54 0.38
C ALA A 116 -1.61 1.22 1.56
N PHE A 117 -2.23 2.39 1.31
CA PHE A 117 -2.83 3.24 2.32
C PHE A 117 -4.25 3.62 1.96
N CYS A 118 -5.16 3.65 2.94
CA CYS A 118 -6.43 4.34 2.81
C CYS A 118 -6.17 5.84 2.95
N THR A 119 -6.56 6.63 1.95
CA THR A 119 -6.33 8.08 1.90
C THR A 119 -7.55 8.88 2.32
N THR A 120 -8.65 8.22 2.64
CA THR A 120 -9.91 8.84 3.04
C THR A 120 -10.35 8.39 4.44
N THR A 121 -11.11 9.23 5.13
CA THR A 121 -11.64 8.94 6.47
C THR A 121 -12.56 7.72 6.52
N GLN A 122 -13.12 7.33 5.38
CA GLN A 122 -13.93 6.13 5.21
C GLN A 122 -13.50 5.40 3.93
N LYS A 123 -13.52 4.06 3.92
CA LYS A 123 -13.09 3.25 2.75
C LYS A 123 -13.85 3.58 1.47
N ASN A 124 -15.15 3.82 1.57
CA ASN A 124 -16.05 4.04 0.43
C ASN A 124 -16.43 5.52 0.26
N GLY A 125 -15.53 6.44 0.62
CA GLY A 125 -15.77 7.88 0.50
C GLY A 125 -15.24 8.66 1.70
N GLY A 126 -15.83 9.84 1.94
CA GLY A 126 -15.38 10.74 3.00
C GLY A 126 -14.34 11.75 2.53
N SER A 127 -13.84 12.56 3.47
CA SER A 127 -12.80 13.55 3.22
C SER A 127 -11.43 12.90 3.12
N LEU A 128 -10.50 13.57 2.47
CA LEU A 128 -9.11 13.19 2.47
C LEU A 128 -8.57 13.23 3.91
N ILE A 129 -7.82 12.22 4.29
CA ILE A 129 -7.16 12.15 5.61
C ILE A 129 -6.01 13.17 5.65
N ASP A 130 -5.75 13.74 6.81
CA ASP A 130 -4.65 14.70 6.95
C ASP A 130 -3.27 14.02 6.84
N GLU A 131 -2.29 14.82 6.42
CA GLU A 131 -0.93 14.35 6.15
C GLU A 131 -0.24 13.75 7.38
N ASN A 132 -0.49 14.27 8.58
CA ASN A 132 0.15 13.77 9.80
C ASN A 132 -0.41 12.39 10.19
N THR A 133 -1.73 12.24 10.12
CA THR A 133 -2.39 10.93 10.35
C THR A 133 -1.88 9.89 9.36
N LEU A 134 -1.80 10.22 8.05
CA LEU A 134 -1.27 9.27 7.07
C LEU A 134 0.21 8.99 7.27
N THR A 135 1.00 9.98 7.72
CA THR A 135 2.40 9.78 8.07
C THR A 135 2.53 8.81 9.26
N PHE A 136 1.70 8.95 10.29
CA PHE A 136 1.69 8.03 11.44
C PHE A 136 1.39 6.59 11.00
N VAL A 137 0.40 6.40 10.13
CA VAL A 137 0.09 5.08 9.55
C VAL A 137 1.27 4.55 8.73
N ALA A 138 1.94 5.41 7.96
CA ALA A 138 3.13 5.00 7.20
C ALA A 138 4.29 4.56 8.11
N LEU A 139 4.52 5.24 9.24
CA LEU A 139 5.53 4.81 10.24
C LEU A 139 5.19 3.44 10.84
N HIS A 140 3.91 3.18 11.08
CA HIS A 140 3.43 1.86 11.51
C HIS A 140 3.81 0.78 10.48
N GLU A 141 3.58 1.02 9.19
CA GLU A 141 3.95 0.07 8.12
C GLU A 141 5.48 -0.07 7.96
N LEU A 142 6.26 1.01 8.10
CA LEU A 142 7.72 0.91 8.14
C LEU A 142 8.21 0.03 9.29
N SER A 143 7.52 0.07 10.44
CA SER A 143 7.84 -0.77 11.60
C SER A 143 7.59 -2.25 11.33
N HIS A 144 6.55 -2.58 10.57
CA HIS A 144 6.34 -3.96 10.08
C HIS A 144 7.47 -4.44 9.17
N ILE A 145 8.04 -3.55 8.34
CA ILE A 145 9.21 -3.90 7.49
C ILE A 145 10.44 -4.22 8.35
N MET A 146 10.64 -3.49 9.45
CA MET A 146 11.74 -3.69 10.39
C MET A 146 11.60 -5.00 11.20
N THR A 147 10.37 -5.46 11.43
CA THR A 147 10.03 -6.56 12.34
C THR A 147 10.15 -7.91 11.64
N LYS A 148 10.74 -8.92 12.34
CA LYS A 148 10.83 -10.31 11.84
C LYS A 148 9.52 -11.05 12.01
N SER A 149 8.94 -10.91 13.20
CA SER A 149 7.68 -11.55 13.58
C SER A 149 6.49 -11.01 12.77
N ILE A 150 5.38 -11.75 12.79
CA ILE A 150 4.11 -11.34 12.19
C ILE A 150 3.22 -10.77 13.29
N GLY A 151 2.46 -9.71 12.96
CA GLY A 151 1.56 -9.05 13.90
C GLY A 151 2.25 -8.01 14.78
N HIS A 152 1.54 -7.56 15.83
CA HIS A 152 1.96 -6.47 16.72
C HIS A 152 2.60 -7.03 18.00
N THR A 153 3.71 -7.73 17.84
CA THR A 153 4.51 -8.30 18.94
C THR A 153 5.31 -7.20 19.66
N ASP A 154 5.99 -7.55 20.77
CA ASP A 154 6.90 -6.63 21.46
C ASP A 154 8.01 -6.13 20.55
N GLU A 155 8.51 -6.99 19.63
CA GLU A 155 9.48 -6.59 18.61
C GLU A 155 8.92 -5.47 17.72
N PHE A 156 7.66 -5.59 17.29
CA PHE A 156 6.99 -4.55 16.50
C PHE A 156 6.88 -3.24 17.29
N TRP A 157 6.38 -3.27 18.54
CA TRP A 157 6.20 -2.07 19.34
C TRP A 157 7.53 -1.38 19.65
N ASN A 158 8.61 -2.15 19.86
CA ASN A 158 9.94 -1.59 20.04
C ASN A 158 10.46 -0.92 18.76
N ASN A 159 10.22 -1.50 17.60
CA ASN A 159 10.55 -0.91 16.31
C ASN A 159 9.73 0.35 16.04
N PHE A 160 8.44 0.34 16.36
CA PHE A 160 7.54 1.49 16.16
C PHE A 160 7.87 2.68 17.05
N LYS A 161 8.35 2.45 18.26
CA LYS A 161 8.86 3.51 19.15
C LYS A 161 10.21 4.05 18.69
N PHE A 162 10.96 3.27 17.93
CA PHE A 162 12.30 3.61 17.49
C PHE A 162 12.31 4.38 16.16
N VAL A 163 11.33 4.12 15.25
CA VAL A 163 11.21 4.80 13.97
C VAL A 163 10.61 6.20 14.12
#